data_9d19dcb8a014529d230e9769df96916e
#
_entry.id   9d19dcb8a014529d230e9769df96916e
#
_cell.length_a   1.000
_cell.length_b   1.000
_cell.length_c   1.000
_cell.angle_alpha   90.00
_cell.angle_beta   90.00
_cell.angle_gamma   90.00
#
_symmetry.space_group_name_H-M   'P 1'
#
loop_
_entity.id
_entity.type
_entity.pdbx_description
1 polymer ?
#
loop_
_entity_poly.entity_id
_entity_poly.type
_entity_poly.pdbx_seq_one_letter_code
_entity_poly.pdbx_strand_id
1 'polypeptide(L)'
;IVRVNEVTISGRKQLSVDIAGVSIIDYLDLYKKSPATPNQESYRLDHIAFMELNQNKLDHSEYDTFRDFYSNNWQKFVEYNIVDVELVDRLEDKLKLIDLCFTRAFDAKVNFNDIAYQVRTWDAIIYNYLLKKKIVIPQKECNTKSEKYAGAYVKEPIPGMYEWVVNFDLNSLYPHLIMQYNISPETLVDTRHPNVNVEKVLKKELTFEMYKDYAVCANGAMYRKDIRGFLPELMEKMYNER
;
A
#
# COMPACT_ATOMS: atom_id res chain seq x y z
N ILE A 1 -4.55 4.34 30.46
CA ILE A 1 -3.96 5.67 30.18
C ILE A 1 -4.42 6.07 28.78
N VAL A 2 -5.07 7.21 28.69
CA VAL A 2 -5.49 7.81 27.42
C VAL A 2 -4.50 8.91 27.07
N ARG A 3 -3.97 8.89 25.84
CA ARG A 3 -3.12 9.94 25.30
C ARG A 3 -3.86 10.62 24.15
N VAL A 4 -3.89 11.93 24.17
CA VAL A 4 -4.47 12.73 23.09
C VAL A 4 -3.34 13.49 22.41
N ASN A 5 -3.13 13.23 21.13
CA ASN A 5 -2.09 13.85 20.33
C ASN A 5 -2.72 14.66 19.21
N GLU A 6 -2.19 15.84 18.96
CA GLU A 6 -2.55 16.61 17.77
C GLU A 6 -1.70 16.13 16.59
N VAL A 7 -2.34 15.58 15.56
CA VAL A 7 -1.66 15.11 14.34
C VAL A 7 -2.13 15.93 13.15
N THR A 8 -1.22 16.24 12.23
CA THR A 8 -1.57 16.93 10.99
C THR A 8 -1.63 15.91 9.86
N ILE A 9 -2.84 15.67 9.33
CA ILE A 9 -3.07 14.77 8.19
C ILE A 9 -3.55 15.62 7.02
N SER A 10 -2.84 15.57 5.91
CA SER A 10 -3.16 16.33 4.68
C SER A 10 -3.36 17.84 4.95
N GLY A 11 -2.53 18.43 5.82
CA GLY A 11 -2.59 19.85 6.16
C GLY A 11 -3.69 20.26 7.16
N ARG A 12 -4.49 19.30 7.65
CA ARG A 12 -5.54 19.55 8.66
C ARG A 12 -5.11 18.98 10.00
N LYS A 13 -5.26 19.78 11.06
CA LYS A 13 -5.04 19.34 12.44
C LYS A 13 -6.20 18.44 12.88
N GLN A 14 -5.88 17.28 13.39
CA GLN A 14 -6.84 16.32 13.93
C GLN A 14 -6.35 15.82 15.29
N LEU A 15 -7.29 15.49 16.17
CA LEU A 15 -6.96 14.85 17.43
C LEU A 15 -6.91 13.34 17.23
N SER A 16 -5.77 12.75 17.55
CA SER A 16 -5.60 11.30 17.62
C SER A 16 -5.65 10.87 19.07
N VAL A 17 -6.52 9.92 19.37
CA VAL A 17 -6.67 9.34 20.71
C VAL A 17 -6.00 7.97 20.73
N ASP A 18 -5.07 7.78 21.64
CA ASP A 18 -4.40 6.49 21.87
C ASP A 18 -4.74 5.99 23.28
N ILE A 19 -5.35 4.81 23.35
CA ILE A 19 -5.76 4.17 24.59
C ILE A 19 -4.85 2.97 24.83
N ALA A 20 -4.06 3.01 25.90
CA ALA A 20 -3.13 1.92 26.20
C ALA A 20 -3.88 0.58 26.37
N GLY A 21 -3.46 -0.42 25.61
CA GLY A 21 -4.05 -1.76 25.59
C GLY A 21 -5.31 -1.91 24.73
N VAL A 22 -5.74 -0.87 24.02
CA VAL A 22 -6.88 -0.92 23.10
C VAL A 22 -6.44 -0.49 21.72
N SER A 23 -6.63 -1.35 20.72
CA SER A 23 -6.40 -1.01 19.32
C SER A 23 -7.63 -0.35 18.72
N ILE A 24 -7.44 0.81 18.10
CA ILE A 24 -8.51 1.58 17.47
C ILE A 24 -8.21 1.68 15.99
N ILE A 25 -9.12 1.20 15.16
CA ILE A 25 -9.06 1.31 13.71
C ILE A 25 -10.40 1.83 13.19
N ASP A 26 -10.36 2.86 12.38
CA ASP A 26 -11.53 3.37 11.67
C ASP A 26 -11.86 2.44 10.50
N TYR A 27 -13.10 1.95 10.44
CA TYR A 27 -13.55 1.03 9.38
C TYR A 27 -13.52 1.67 8.00
N LEU A 28 -13.79 2.98 7.91
CA LEU A 28 -13.65 3.74 6.66
C LEU A 28 -12.21 3.74 6.14
N ASP A 29 -11.25 3.87 7.06
CA ASP A 29 -9.84 3.80 6.71
C ASP A 29 -9.42 2.39 6.23
N LEU A 30 -9.96 1.34 6.84
CA LEU A 30 -9.76 -0.03 6.38
C LEU A 30 -10.30 -0.22 4.97
N TYR A 31 -11.53 0.21 4.72
CA TYR A 31 -12.16 0.10 3.41
C TYR A 31 -11.35 0.84 2.33
N LYS A 32 -10.95 2.08 2.59
CA LYS A 32 -10.17 2.90 1.64
C LYS A 32 -8.77 2.34 1.34
N LYS A 33 -8.13 1.74 2.32
CA LYS A 33 -6.74 1.26 2.21
C LYS A 33 -6.64 -0.22 1.82
N SER A 34 -7.76 -0.93 1.81
CA SER A 34 -7.78 -2.34 1.43
C SER A 34 -7.59 -2.50 -0.08
N PRO A 35 -6.66 -3.36 -0.52
CA PRO A 35 -6.54 -3.70 -1.93
C PRO A 35 -7.69 -4.57 -2.45
N ALA A 36 -8.53 -5.11 -1.55
CA ALA A 36 -9.67 -5.95 -1.90
C ALA A 36 -10.92 -5.13 -2.26
N THR A 37 -10.93 -3.84 -1.93
CA THR A 37 -12.06 -2.94 -2.20
C THR A 37 -11.75 -2.01 -3.37
N PRO A 38 -12.67 -1.82 -4.33
CA PRO A 38 -12.48 -0.89 -5.44
C PRO A 38 -12.55 0.57 -4.96
N ASN A 39 -11.91 1.45 -5.72
CA ASN A 39 -12.09 2.88 -5.51
C ASN A 39 -13.53 3.29 -5.78
N GLN A 40 -14.09 4.09 -4.88
CA GLN A 40 -15.47 4.54 -4.94
C GLN A 40 -15.56 6.05 -5.26
N GLU A 41 -16.63 6.47 -5.92
CA GLU A 41 -16.92 7.89 -6.16
C GLU A 41 -17.23 8.63 -4.86
N SER A 42 -17.84 7.95 -3.90
CA SER A 42 -18.15 8.47 -2.58
C SER A 42 -17.86 7.43 -1.50
N TYR A 43 -17.30 7.89 -0.38
CA TYR A 43 -17.04 7.05 0.80
C TYR A 43 -18.04 7.33 1.94
N ARG A 44 -19.22 7.88 1.63
CA ARG A 44 -20.30 7.96 2.61
C ARG A 44 -20.86 6.56 2.86
N LEU A 45 -21.23 6.27 4.12
CA LEU A 45 -21.76 4.96 4.50
C LEU A 45 -22.93 4.53 3.64
N ASP A 46 -23.85 5.45 3.31
CA ASP A 46 -25.00 5.15 2.46
C ASP A 46 -24.59 4.65 1.07
N HIS A 47 -23.63 5.33 0.42
CA HIS A 47 -23.11 4.90 -0.88
C HIS A 47 -22.43 3.55 -0.83
N ILE A 48 -21.54 3.34 0.17
CA ILE A 48 -20.81 2.08 0.32
C ILE A 48 -21.79 0.93 0.65
N ALA A 49 -22.77 1.15 1.53
CA ALA A 49 -23.78 0.16 1.86
C ALA A 49 -24.63 -0.21 0.63
N PHE A 50 -24.99 0.76 -0.20
CA PHE A 50 -25.69 0.48 -1.45
C PHE A 50 -24.83 -0.34 -2.42
N MET A 51 -23.59 0.06 -2.65
CA MET A 51 -22.69 -0.64 -3.58
C MET A 51 -22.37 -2.05 -3.12
N GLU A 52 -22.13 -2.25 -1.82
CA GLU A 52 -21.72 -3.54 -1.28
C GLU A 52 -22.87 -4.44 -0.87
N LEU A 53 -23.92 -3.89 -0.27
CA LEU A 53 -25.02 -4.65 0.33
C LEU A 53 -26.35 -4.49 -0.43
N ASN A 54 -26.43 -3.56 -1.38
CA ASN A 54 -27.69 -3.10 -2.00
C ASN A 54 -28.72 -2.63 -0.96
N GLN A 55 -28.23 -1.94 0.07
CA GLN A 55 -29.01 -1.40 1.17
C GLN A 55 -28.67 0.07 1.39
N ASN A 56 -29.65 0.87 1.80
CA ASN A 56 -29.49 2.27 2.10
C ASN A 56 -29.68 2.54 3.59
N LYS A 57 -29.21 3.69 4.03
CA LYS A 57 -29.49 4.23 5.35
C LYS A 57 -30.97 4.57 5.48
N LEU A 58 -31.42 4.73 6.73
CA LEU A 58 -32.77 5.23 6.99
C LEU A 58 -32.88 6.69 6.48
N ASP A 59 -33.91 6.96 5.69
CA ASP A 59 -34.15 8.30 5.18
C ASP A 59 -34.60 9.26 6.29
N HIS A 60 -34.00 10.43 6.31
CA HIS A 60 -34.29 11.54 7.23
C HIS A 60 -34.35 12.89 6.51
N SER A 61 -34.55 12.88 5.20
CA SER A 61 -34.61 14.09 4.35
C SER A 61 -35.74 15.02 4.68
N GLU A 62 -36.70 14.57 5.49
CA GLU A 62 -37.81 15.38 6.01
C GLU A 62 -37.40 16.44 7.06
N TYR A 63 -36.12 16.37 7.55
CA TYR A 63 -35.57 17.28 8.54
C TYR A 63 -34.42 18.09 7.95
N ASP A 64 -34.47 19.43 8.15
CA ASP A 64 -33.45 20.34 7.62
C ASP A 64 -32.06 20.15 8.28
N THR A 65 -32.07 19.82 9.56
CA THR A 65 -30.84 19.63 10.33
C THR A 65 -30.91 18.39 11.23
N PHE A 66 -29.76 17.85 11.57
CA PHE A 66 -29.67 16.78 12.57
C PHE A 66 -30.24 17.16 13.93
N ARG A 67 -30.18 18.47 14.28
CA ARG A 67 -30.77 18.98 15.51
C ARG A 67 -32.29 18.89 15.47
N ASP A 68 -32.93 19.28 14.37
CA ASP A 68 -34.37 19.13 14.18
C ASP A 68 -34.77 17.66 14.22
N PHE A 69 -34.00 16.79 13.59
CA PHE A 69 -34.27 15.37 13.57
C PHE A 69 -34.36 14.78 14.99
N TYR A 70 -33.29 14.89 15.81
CA TYR A 70 -33.35 14.32 17.15
C TYR A 70 -34.31 15.05 18.11
N SER A 71 -34.57 16.34 17.89
CA SER A 71 -35.50 17.12 18.74
C SER A 71 -36.95 16.79 18.47
N ASN A 72 -37.31 16.51 17.21
CA ASN A 72 -38.68 16.28 16.79
C ASN A 72 -39.08 14.82 16.71
N ASN A 73 -38.14 13.93 16.45
CA ASN A 73 -38.40 12.49 16.33
C ASN A 73 -37.25 11.66 16.90
N TRP A 74 -37.18 11.64 18.24
CA TRP A 74 -36.13 10.90 18.96
C TRP A 74 -36.12 9.41 18.65
N GLN A 75 -37.31 8.79 18.52
CA GLN A 75 -37.41 7.36 18.24
C GLN A 75 -36.77 7.02 16.88
N LYS A 76 -37.14 7.74 15.82
CA LYS A 76 -36.58 7.54 14.47
C LYS A 76 -35.09 7.87 14.45
N PHE A 77 -34.62 8.83 15.25
CA PHE A 77 -33.20 9.14 15.37
C PHE A 77 -32.40 7.98 15.99
N VAL A 78 -32.96 7.31 17.01
CA VAL A 78 -32.35 6.11 17.59
C VAL A 78 -32.32 4.97 16.57
N GLU A 79 -33.41 4.73 15.86
CA GLU A 79 -33.49 3.72 14.80
C GLU A 79 -32.48 3.99 13.69
N TYR A 80 -32.32 5.25 13.26
CA TYR A 80 -31.31 5.68 12.31
C TYR A 80 -29.89 5.29 12.77
N ASN A 81 -29.58 5.54 14.03
CA ASN A 81 -28.28 5.21 14.60
C ASN A 81 -28.04 3.68 14.66
N ILE A 82 -29.08 2.91 15.02
CA ILE A 82 -29.02 1.44 15.01
C ILE A 82 -28.73 0.92 13.60
N VAL A 83 -29.46 1.43 12.59
CA VAL A 83 -29.24 1.03 11.19
C VAL A 83 -27.82 1.38 10.73
N ASP A 84 -27.27 2.53 11.11
CA ASP A 84 -25.89 2.89 10.78
C ASP A 84 -24.89 1.90 11.32
N VAL A 85 -25.06 1.43 12.56
CA VAL A 85 -24.18 0.42 13.19
C VAL A 85 -24.37 -0.94 12.51
N GLU A 86 -25.61 -1.37 12.26
CA GLU A 86 -25.88 -2.64 11.59
C GLU A 86 -25.33 -2.69 10.16
N LEU A 87 -25.35 -1.58 9.43
CA LEU A 87 -24.76 -1.54 8.09
C LEU A 87 -23.25 -1.77 8.13
N VAL A 88 -22.55 -1.21 9.11
CA VAL A 88 -21.10 -1.46 9.28
C VAL A 88 -20.83 -2.91 9.64
N ASP A 89 -21.62 -3.50 10.52
CA ASP A 89 -21.51 -4.90 10.91
C ASP A 89 -21.74 -5.84 9.70
N ARG A 90 -22.77 -5.59 8.90
CA ARG A 90 -23.04 -6.34 7.66
C ARG A 90 -21.96 -6.16 6.60
N LEU A 91 -21.36 -4.96 6.52
CA LEU A 91 -20.20 -4.73 5.65
C LEU A 91 -19.01 -5.59 6.08
N GLU A 92 -18.72 -5.67 7.40
CA GLU A 92 -17.67 -6.54 7.91
C GLU A 92 -17.98 -8.03 7.66
N ASP A 93 -19.23 -8.43 7.86
CA ASP A 93 -19.66 -9.82 7.58
C ASP A 93 -19.41 -10.23 6.14
N LYS A 94 -19.62 -9.33 5.20
CA LYS A 94 -19.37 -9.56 3.77
C LYS A 94 -17.90 -9.44 3.41
N LEU A 95 -17.22 -8.38 3.83
CA LEU A 95 -15.89 -8.01 3.34
C LEU A 95 -14.75 -8.61 4.14
N LYS A 96 -14.98 -8.97 5.41
CA LYS A 96 -13.99 -9.58 6.30
C LYS A 96 -12.68 -8.79 6.41
N LEU A 97 -12.76 -7.46 6.44
CA LEU A 97 -11.59 -6.59 6.44
C LEU A 97 -10.83 -6.66 7.77
N ILE A 98 -11.53 -6.85 8.89
CA ILE A 98 -10.92 -7.01 10.21
C ILE A 98 -10.16 -8.34 10.28
N ASP A 99 -10.77 -9.43 9.80
CA ASP A 99 -10.12 -10.75 9.72
C ASP A 99 -8.86 -10.70 8.84
N LEU A 100 -8.94 -10.00 7.71
CA LEU A 100 -7.79 -9.76 6.83
C LEU A 100 -6.68 -8.99 7.56
N CYS A 101 -7.03 -7.96 8.34
CA CYS A 101 -6.06 -7.21 9.13
C CYS A 101 -5.39 -8.07 10.21
N PHE A 102 -6.13 -8.93 10.90
CA PHE A 102 -5.56 -9.86 11.87
C PHE A 102 -4.58 -10.83 11.22
N THR A 103 -4.96 -11.43 10.10
CA THR A 103 -4.09 -12.35 9.35
C THR A 103 -2.81 -11.64 8.93
N ARG A 104 -2.92 -10.46 8.34
CA ARG A 104 -1.75 -9.67 7.92
C ARG A 104 -0.87 -9.23 9.08
N ALA A 105 -1.46 -8.81 10.21
CA ALA A 105 -0.71 -8.43 11.40
C ALA A 105 0.06 -9.61 11.99
N PHE A 106 -0.56 -10.79 12.01
CA PHE A 106 0.07 -12.02 12.49
C PHE A 106 1.23 -12.45 11.58
N ASP A 107 1.02 -12.48 10.27
CA ASP A 107 2.05 -12.88 9.30
C ASP A 107 3.24 -11.90 9.29
N ALA A 108 2.96 -10.60 9.29
CA ALA A 108 3.98 -9.57 9.32
C ALA A 108 4.64 -9.38 10.71
N LYS A 109 4.01 -9.90 11.77
CA LYS A 109 4.41 -9.71 13.18
C LYS A 109 4.47 -8.24 13.59
N VAL A 110 3.44 -7.51 13.23
CA VAL A 110 3.24 -6.10 13.60
C VAL A 110 2.06 -5.94 14.54
N ASN A 111 2.01 -4.84 15.27
CA ASN A 111 0.84 -4.48 16.03
C ASN A 111 -0.35 -4.22 15.10
N PHE A 112 -1.55 -4.57 15.55
CA PHE A 112 -2.78 -4.37 14.77
C PHE A 112 -2.95 -2.93 14.27
N ASN A 113 -2.65 -1.94 15.10
CA ASN A 113 -2.71 -0.51 14.71
C ASN A 113 -1.73 -0.13 13.61
N ASP A 114 -0.64 -0.88 13.44
CA ASP A 114 0.41 -0.56 12.46
C ASP A 114 0.14 -1.16 11.07
N ILE A 115 -0.83 -2.06 10.96
CA ILE A 115 -1.12 -2.75 9.68
C ILE A 115 -1.56 -1.80 8.55
N ALA A 116 -2.17 -0.67 8.90
CA ALA A 116 -2.53 0.37 7.94
C ALA A 116 -1.33 1.14 7.37
N TYR A 117 -0.14 0.98 7.98
CA TYR A 117 1.10 1.65 7.57
C TYR A 117 2.00 0.67 6.82
N GLN A 118 1.95 0.71 5.49
CA GLN A 118 2.69 -0.20 4.62
C GLN A 118 4.19 -0.24 4.92
N VAL A 119 4.83 0.92 5.16
CA VAL A 119 6.27 1.00 5.44
C VAL A 119 6.63 0.24 6.72
N ARG A 120 5.85 0.42 7.81
CA ARG A 120 6.08 -0.30 9.08
C ARG A 120 5.89 -1.80 8.93
N THR A 121 4.88 -2.20 8.16
CA THR A 121 4.63 -3.61 7.87
C THR A 121 5.81 -4.24 7.13
N TRP A 122 6.34 -3.59 6.09
CA TRP A 122 7.51 -4.06 5.36
C TRP A 122 8.78 -4.07 6.22
N ASP A 123 9.02 -3.04 7.01
CA ASP A 123 10.14 -2.99 7.95
C ASP A 123 10.11 -4.20 8.90
N ALA A 124 8.95 -4.53 9.44
CA ALA A 124 8.80 -5.68 10.34
C ALA A 124 8.99 -7.02 9.62
N ILE A 125 8.46 -7.19 8.42
CA ILE A 125 8.63 -8.40 7.60
C ILE A 125 10.13 -8.62 7.31
N ILE A 126 10.82 -7.58 6.82
CA ILE A 126 12.24 -7.63 6.51
C ILE A 126 13.07 -7.90 7.77
N TYR A 127 12.78 -7.18 8.86
CA TYR A 127 13.46 -7.39 10.14
C TYR A 127 13.34 -8.83 10.62
N ASN A 128 12.13 -9.38 10.67
CA ASN A 128 11.89 -10.75 11.12
C ASN A 128 12.54 -11.79 10.21
N TYR A 129 12.57 -11.52 8.89
CA TYR A 129 13.22 -12.39 7.92
C TYR A 129 14.74 -12.43 8.14
N LEU A 130 15.38 -11.26 8.27
CA LEU A 130 16.82 -11.16 8.48
C LEU A 130 17.25 -11.68 9.88
N LEU A 131 16.42 -11.42 10.90
CA LEU A 131 16.65 -11.97 12.25
C LEU A 131 16.70 -13.50 12.25
N LYS A 132 15.81 -14.17 11.52
CA LYS A 132 15.85 -15.64 11.37
C LYS A 132 17.15 -16.12 10.71
N LYS A 133 17.70 -15.32 9.80
CA LYS A 133 18.99 -15.58 9.16
C LYS A 133 20.21 -15.13 9.98
N LYS A 134 20.00 -14.59 11.19
CA LYS A 134 21.03 -14.02 12.08
C LYS A 134 21.81 -12.87 11.42
N ILE A 135 21.15 -12.10 10.56
CA ILE A 135 21.70 -10.92 9.91
C ILE A 135 21.21 -9.69 10.67
N VAL A 136 22.16 -8.85 11.11
CA VAL A 136 21.88 -7.60 11.81
C VAL A 136 21.66 -6.49 10.78
N ILE A 137 20.54 -5.76 10.92
CA ILE A 137 20.28 -4.59 10.11
C ILE A 137 21.10 -3.42 10.68
N PRO A 138 21.86 -2.67 9.86
CA PRO A 138 22.60 -1.50 10.31
C PRO A 138 21.64 -0.41 10.83
N GLN A 139 22.14 0.41 11.74
CA GLN A 139 21.39 1.52 12.29
C GLN A 139 21.00 2.48 11.16
N LYS A 140 19.75 2.97 11.19
CA LYS A 140 19.27 3.94 10.21
C LYS A 140 20.01 5.27 10.37
N GLU A 141 20.72 5.67 9.32
CA GLU A 141 21.35 6.97 9.24
C GLU A 141 20.33 8.01 8.77
N CYS A 142 20.27 9.14 9.46
CA CYS A 142 19.46 10.29 9.06
C CYS A 142 20.25 11.13 8.02
N ASN A 143 20.28 10.64 6.79
CA ASN A 143 20.86 11.41 5.69
C ASN A 143 19.81 12.31 5.05
N THR A 144 20.11 13.61 4.94
CA THR A 144 19.32 14.53 4.12
C THR A 144 19.54 14.17 2.66
N LYS A 145 18.46 13.87 1.95
CA LYS A 145 18.53 13.59 0.50
C LYS A 145 19.00 14.85 -0.22
N SER A 146 20.22 14.83 -0.72
CA SER A 146 20.82 15.93 -1.50
C SER A 146 20.42 15.88 -2.98
N GLU A 147 20.05 14.71 -3.50
CA GLU A 147 19.75 14.53 -4.91
C GLU A 147 18.40 13.83 -5.13
N LYS A 148 17.68 14.25 -6.17
CA LYS A 148 16.51 13.55 -6.69
C LYS A 148 16.97 12.52 -7.71
N TYR A 149 16.56 11.27 -7.55
CA TYR A 149 16.75 10.27 -8.60
C TYR A 149 15.66 10.42 -9.67
N ALA A 150 16.02 10.10 -10.93
CA ALA A 150 15.08 10.10 -12.04
C ALA A 150 13.98 9.05 -11.82
N GLY A 151 12.75 9.42 -12.11
CA GLY A 151 11.62 8.50 -12.10
C GLY A 151 11.65 7.51 -13.26
N ALA A 152 10.57 6.74 -13.41
CA ALA A 152 10.40 5.83 -14.54
C ALA A 152 10.31 6.59 -15.87
N TYR A 153 10.83 5.98 -16.93
CA TYR A 153 10.65 6.51 -18.27
C TYR A 153 9.18 6.37 -18.70
N VAL A 154 8.61 7.49 -19.13
CA VAL A 154 7.27 7.54 -19.71
C VAL A 154 7.41 8.06 -21.13
N LYS A 155 6.96 7.29 -22.11
CA LYS A 155 6.94 7.73 -23.50
C LYS A 155 5.83 8.76 -23.70
N GLU A 156 6.17 9.91 -24.28
CA GLU A 156 5.18 10.93 -24.63
C GLU A 156 4.11 10.34 -25.56
N PRO A 157 2.81 10.52 -25.24
CA PRO A 157 1.74 10.07 -26.09
C PRO A 157 1.68 10.93 -27.38
N ILE A 158 1.34 10.31 -28.47
CA ILE A 158 1.03 11.03 -29.71
C ILE A 158 -0.50 11.23 -29.72
N PRO A 159 -1.01 12.44 -29.52
CA PRO A 159 -2.45 12.68 -29.52
C PRO A 159 -3.07 12.37 -30.87
N GLY A 160 -4.20 11.68 -30.87
CA GLY A 160 -4.91 11.30 -32.09
C GLY A 160 -6.08 10.36 -31.81
N MET A 161 -6.84 10.07 -32.86
CA MET A 161 -7.85 9.03 -32.85
C MET A 161 -7.23 7.76 -33.42
N TYR A 162 -7.34 6.67 -32.65
CA TYR A 162 -6.76 5.38 -33.02
C TYR A 162 -7.86 4.32 -33.06
N GLU A 163 -7.84 3.51 -34.12
CA GLU A 163 -8.67 2.30 -34.21
C GLU A 163 -7.87 1.09 -33.74
N TRP A 164 -8.55 0.09 -33.19
CA TRP A 164 -7.93 -1.16 -32.74
C TRP A 164 -6.82 -0.99 -31.69
N VAL A 165 -7.15 -0.28 -30.61
CA VAL A 165 -6.23 -0.08 -29.48
C VAL A 165 -6.14 -1.34 -28.66
N VAL A 166 -4.92 -1.87 -28.48
CA VAL A 166 -4.63 -3.01 -27.59
C VAL A 166 -3.83 -2.50 -26.39
N ASN A 167 -4.30 -2.80 -25.19
CA ASN A 167 -3.63 -2.45 -23.94
C ASN A 167 -3.04 -3.71 -23.30
N PHE A 168 -1.76 -3.66 -22.94
CA PHE A 168 -1.08 -4.71 -22.20
C PHE A 168 -0.62 -4.18 -20.85
N ASP A 169 -0.84 -4.96 -19.80
CA ASP A 169 -0.31 -4.70 -18.47
C ASP A 169 0.58 -5.87 -18.02
N LEU A 170 1.72 -5.53 -17.39
CA LEU A 170 2.64 -6.52 -16.85
C LEU A 170 2.30 -6.82 -15.40
N ASN A 171 1.76 -8.00 -15.18
CA ASN A 171 1.39 -8.43 -13.84
C ASN A 171 2.59 -8.45 -12.88
N SER A 172 2.45 -7.76 -11.75
CA SER A 172 3.48 -7.70 -10.69
C SER A 172 4.88 -7.25 -11.19
N LEU A 173 4.94 -6.25 -12.07
CA LEU A 173 6.17 -5.80 -12.74
C LEU A 173 7.33 -5.57 -11.77
N TYR A 174 7.15 -4.77 -10.71
CA TYR A 174 8.23 -4.44 -9.76
C TYR A 174 8.78 -5.67 -9.03
N PRO A 175 7.96 -6.55 -8.43
CA PRO A 175 8.45 -7.80 -7.85
C PRO A 175 9.26 -8.65 -8.83
N HIS A 176 8.78 -8.80 -10.07
CA HIS A 176 9.50 -9.59 -11.08
C HIS A 176 10.85 -8.97 -11.48
N LEU A 177 10.92 -7.64 -11.58
CA LEU A 177 12.20 -6.95 -11.84
C LEU A 177 13.18 -7.14 -10.68
N ILE A 178 12.71 -7.05 -9.43
CA ILE A 178 13.55 -7.32 -8.25
C ILE A 178 14.10 -8.74 -8.29
N MET A 179 13.26 -9.73 -8.60
CA MET A 179 13.66 -11.13 -8.71
C MET A 179 14.61 -11.39 -9.88
N GLN A 180 14.33 -10.81 -11.06
CA GLN A 180 15.09 -11.02 -12.29
C GLN A 180 16.48 -10.41 -12.25
N TYR A 181 16.57 -9.17 -11.76
CA TYR A 181 17.84 -8.43 -11.67
C TYR A 181 18.58 -8.67 -10.35
N ASN A 182 18.02 -9.48 -9.48
CA ASN A 182 18.59 -9.76 -8.16
C ASN A 182 18.84 -8.49 -7.32
N ILE A 183 17.88 -7.56 -7.35
CA ILE A 183 17.97 -6.25 -6.71
C ILE A 183 17.88 -6.39 -5.20
N SER A 184 19.00 -6.18 -4.52
CA SER A 184 19.08 -6.21 -3.05
C SER A 184 20.29 -5.40 -2.59
N PRO A 185 20.30 -4.83 -1.38
CA PRO A 185 21.43 -4.05 -0.88
C PRO A 185 22.77 -4.82 -0.90
N GLU A 186 22.75 -6.09 -0.50
CA GLU A 186 23.97 -6.93 -0.42
C GLU A 186 24.47 -7.43 -1.78
N THR A 187 23.65 -7.36 -2.81
CA THR A 187 24.04 -7.74 -4.18
C THR A 187 24.45 -6.54 -5.02
N LEU A 188 24.16 -5.31 -4.56
CA LEU A 188 24.53 -4.09 -5.24
C LEU A 188 26.06 -3.94 -5.26
N VAL A 189 26.61 -3.62 -6.44
CA VAL A 189 28.01 -3.27 -6.62
C VAL A 189 28.18 -1.77 -6.49
N ASP A 190 29.17 -1.29 -5.74
CA ASP A 190 29.41 0.12 -5.45
C ASP A 190 29.65 0.98 -6.70
N THR A 191 30.20 0.35 -7.77
CA THR A 191 30.51 1.04 -9.01
C THR A 191 29.40 0.85 -10.04
N ARG A 192 28.98 1.95 -10.66
CA ARG A 192 28.06 1.89 -11.82
C ARG A 192 28.85 1.59 -13.08
N HIS A 193 28.21 0.90 -14.00
CA HIS A 193 28.79 0.62 -15.31
C HIS A 193 28.93 1.91 -16.13
N PRO A 194 30.15 2.32 -16.54
CA PRO A 194 30.39 3.63 -17.14
C PRO A 194 29.72 3.85 -18.50
N ASN A 195 29.49 2.78 -19.24
CA ASN A 195 28.96 2.84 -20.62
C ASN A 195 27.44 2.59 -20.72
N VAL A 196 26.77 2.22 -19.61
CA VAL A 196 25.33 1.93 -19.60
C VAL A 196 24.57 3.14 -19.06
N ASN A 197 23.68 3.68 -19.88
CA ASN A 197 22.71 4.68 -19.47
C ASN A 197 21.38 4.46 -20.20
N VAL A 198 20.32 5.10 -19.70
CA VAL A 198 18.96 4.93 -20.23
C VAL A 198 18.87 5.27 -21.71
N GLU A 199 19.56 6.32 -22.18
CA GLU A 199 19.52 6.75 -23.58
C GLU A 199 20.08 5.69 -24.52
N LYS A 200 21.22 5.09 -24.19
CA LYS A 200 21.83 4.02 -24.99
C LYS A 200 20.98 2.75 -25.00
N VAL A 201 20.32 2.43 -23.89
CA VAL A 201 19.38 1.32 -23.81
C VAL A 201 18.19 1.55 -24.75
N LEU A 202 17.60 2.74 -24.73
CA LEU A 202 16.48 3.10 -25.62
C LEU A 202 16.86 3.09 -27.10
N LYS A 203 18.09 3.52 -27.43
CA LYS A 203 18.63 3.48 -28.79
C LYS A 203 19.10 2.09 -29.24
N LYS A 204 19.03 1.08 -28.35
CA LYS A 204 19.50 -0.30 -28.60
C LYS A 204 20.98 -0.38 -28.99
N GLU A 205 21.81 0.53 -28.48
CA GLU A 205 23.26 0.59 -28.76
C GLU A 205 24.06 -0.38 -27.87
N LEU A 206 23.40 -1.07 -26.92
CA LEU A 206 24.06 -1.94 -25.95
C LEU A 206 23.70 -3.39 -26.19
N THR A 207 24.73 -4.26 -26.19
CA THR A 207 24.60 -5.71 -26.14
C THR A 207 24.89 -6.18 -24.72
N PHE A 208 23.91 -6.79 -24.07
CA PHE A 208 24.01 -7.23 -22.65
C PHE A 208 24.79 -8.56 -22.48
N GLU A 209 25.29 -9.17 -23.54
CA GLU A 209 26.01 -10.44 -23.49
C GLU A 209 27.35 -10.41 -22.73
N MET A 210 27.92 -9.22 -22.52
CA MET A 210 29.22 -9.03 -21.88
C MET A 210 29.22 -9.18 -20.36
N TYR A 211 28.07 -9.33 -19.71
CA TYR A 211 27.97 -9.28 -18.24
C TYR A 211 27.36 -10.54 -17.67
N LYS A 212 28.05 -11.69 -17.84
CA LYS A 212 27.55 -12.99 -17.34
C LYS A 212 27.39 -13.02 -15.82
N ASP A 213 28.27 -12.33 -15.10
CA ASP A 213 28.35 -12.40 -13.63
C ASP A 213 27.49 -11.34 -12.91
N TYR A 214 26.98 -10.36 -13.65
CA TYR A 214 26.20 -9.25 -13.12
C TYR A 214 24.89 -9.06 -13.86
N ALA A 215 23.86 -8.66 -13.13
CA ALA A 215 22.65 -8.08 -13.71
C ALA A 215 22.84 -6.56 -13.81
N VAL A 216 22.79 -6.00 -15.02
CA VAL A 216 23.00 -4.57 -15.25
C VAL A 216 21.67 -3.90 -15.51
N CYS A 217 21.34 -2.89 -14.73
CA CYS A 217 20.14 -2.07 -14.89
C CYS A 217 20.38 -0.92 -15.86
N ALA A 218 19.30 -0.37 -16.43
CA ALA A 218 19.37 0.70 -17.42
C ALA A 218 20.05 1.99 -16.92
N ASN A 219 20.09 2.21 -15.61
CA ASN A 219 20.79 3.33 -14.97
C ASN A 219 22.29 3.04 -14.68
N GLY A 220 22.81 1.92 -15.16
CA GLY A 220 24.17 1.46 -14.93
C GLY A 220 24.42 0.77 -13.59
N ALA A 221 23.44 0.63 -12.72
CA ALA A 221 23.59 -0.14 -11.49
C ALA A 221 23.79 -1.62 -11.82
N MET A 222 24.71 -2.27 -11.09
CA MET A 222 25.06 -3.67 -11.27
C MET A 222 24.74 -4.46 -10.01
N TYR A 223 24.17 -5.63 -10.17
CA TYR A 223 23.86 -6.56 -9.10
C TYR A 223 24.52 -7.91 -9.34
N ARG A 224 25.11 -8.48 -8.31
CA ARG A 224 25.76 -9.79 -8.35
C ARG A 224 24.75 -10.90 -8.61
N LYS A 225 25.17 -11.94 -9.37
CA LYS A 225 24.36 -13.12 -9.66
C LYS A 225 24.85 -14.37 -8.92
N ASP A 226 26.04 -14.33 -8.34
CA ASP A 226 26.66 -15.45 -7.62
C ASP A 226 25.98 -15.75 -6.27
N ILE A 227 25.33 -14.75 -5.67
CA ILE A 227 24.54 -14.89 -4.44
C ILE A 227 23.09 -14.43 -4.69
N ARG A 228 22.11 -15.10 -4.09
CA ARG A 228 20.72 -14.66 -4.13
C ARG A 228 20.50 -13.59 -3.07
N GLY A 229 19.99 -12.42 -3.47
CA GLY A 229 19.65 -11.36 -2.55
C GLY A 229 18.45 -11.69 -1.67
N PHE A 230 18.36 -11.11 -0.47
CA PHE A 230 17.24 -11.38 0.43
C PHE A 230 15.90 -10.78 -0.07
N LEU A 231 15.92 -9.62 -0.73
CA LEU A 231 14.71 -9.04 -1.30
C LEU A 231 14.12 -9.91 -2.43
N PRO A 232 14.90 -10.36 -3.43
CA PRO A 232 14.44 -11.35 -4.41
C PRO A 232 13.86 -12.62 -3.79
N GLU A 233 14.54 -13.18 -2.78
CA GLU A 233 14.07 -14.39 -2.09
C GLU A 233 12.73 -14.14 -1.37
N LEU A 234 12.60 -13.00 -0.71
CA LEU A 234 11.35 -12.62 -0.03
C LEU A 234 10.21 -12.37 -1.02
N MET A 235 10.48 -11.69 -2.15
CA MET A 235 9.48 -11.47 -3.21
C MET A 235 9.01 -12.78 -3.83
N GLU A 236 9.93 -13.69 -4.12
CA GLU A 236 9.63 -15.02 -4.67
C GLU A 236 8.75 -15.83 -3.72
N LYS A 237 9.09 -15.82 -2.42
CA LYS A 237 8.28 -16.46 -1.40
C LYS A 237 6.85 -15.92 -1.38
N MET A 238 6.70 -14.60 -1.29
CA MET A 238 5.37 -13.96 -1.24
C MET A 238 4.58 -14.14 -2.52
N TYR A 239 5.24 -14.20 -3.67
CA TYR A 239 4.59 -14.46 -4.95
C TYR A 239 4.05 -15.90 -5.05
N ASN A 240 4.79 -16.87 -4.53
CA ASN A 240 4.41 -18.28 -4.54
C ASN A 240 3.32 -18.62 -3.50
N GLU A 241 3.22 -17.84 -2.42
CA GLU A 241 2.18 -17.96 -1.38
C GLU A 241 0.86 -17.28 -1.76
N ARG A 242 0.81 -16.53 -2.86
CA ARG A 242 -0.38 -15.82 -3.35
C ARG A 242 -1.30 -16.74 -4.15
#